data_9c632dc6d2af45dc03d3f4ca5e2767ae
#
_entry.id   9c632dc6d2af45dc03d3f4ca5e2767ae
#
_cell.length_a   1.000
_cell.length_b   1.000
_cell.length_c   1.000
_cell.angle_alpha   90.00
_cell.angle_beta   90.00
_cell.angle_gamma   90.00
#
_symmetry.space_group_name_H-M   'P 1'
#
loop_
_entity.id
_entity.type
_entity.pdbx_description
1 polymer ?
#
loop_
_entity_poly.entity_id
_entity_poly.type
_entity_poly.pdbx_seq_one_letter_code
_entity_poly.pdbx_strand_id
1 'polypeptide(L)'
;RKIPADGQLFFQGYNVADMVASLEKRKKGFEEVIYTLLFGRIPNARQSAMFNDLLSDMMNLNNRFIRDVVMKASNENIMNAMQRCVLTLYTYDDNPDNTSVENALRQSLQLIAKMPVIAVYSYHSYRHFRQDENLLIKNPKKEYSFSENILYMLREDGQFTELEAKVLDIALVLNADAPWSPFSPGFTSSMNRPVIGVVTKADLASMEQIS
;
A
#
# COMPACT_ATOMS: atom_id res chain seq x y z
N ARG A 1 -12.16 -8.01 14.47
CA ARG A 1 -13.61 -8.27 14.62
C ARG A 1 -14.33 -6.94 14.56
N LYS A 2 -15.25 -6.73 13.61
CA LYS A 2 -16.08 -5.52 13.53
C LYS A 2 -17.28 -5.67 14.44
N ILE A 3 -17.40 -4.73 15.35
CA ILE A 3 -18.61 -4.58 16.16
C ILE A 3 -19.33 -3.36 15.59
N PRO A 4 -20.59 -3.47 15.12
CA PRO A 4 -21.37 -2.32 14.74
C PRO A 4 -21.55 -1.41 15.97
N ALA A 5 -21.01 -0.22 15.89
CA ALA A 5 -21.21 0.82 16.88
C ALA A 5 -21.47 2.13 16.13
N ASP A 6 -22.25 3.03 16.70
CA ASP A 6 -22.70 4.26 16.06
C ASP A 6 -21.51 5.11 15.57
N GLY A 7 -21.20 4.98 14.26
CA GLY A 7 -20.23 5.82 13.58
C GLY A 7 -18.77 5.72 14.05
N GLN A 8 -18.39 4.68 14.81
CA GLN A 8 -17.02 4.50 15.29
C GLN A 8 -16.29 3.39 14.53
N LEU A 9 -15.05 3.66 14.13
CA LEU A 9 -14.15 2.71 13.49
C LEU A 9 -12.96 2.45 14.42
N PHE A 10 -12.62 1.16 14.62
CA PHE A 10 -11.50 0.76 15.47
C PHE A 10 -10.53 -0.11 14.70
N PHE A 11 -9.23 0.19 14.80
CA PHE A 11 -8.14 -0.65 14.32
C PHE A 11 -7.43 -1.28 15.52
N GLN A 12 -7.44 -2.61 15.64
CA GLN A 12 -6.81 -3.34 16.75
C GLN A 12 -7.22 -2.80 18.15
N GLY A 13 -8.46 -2.31 18.29
CA GLY A 13 -8.97 -1.73 19.53
C GLY A 13 -8.71 -0.23 19.72
N TYR A 14 -7.96 0.41 18.84
CA TYR A 14 -7.73 1.87 18.85
C TYR A 14 -8.80 2.58 18.02
N ASN A 15 -9.39 3.65 18.56
CA ASN A 15 -10.35 4.46 17.82
C ASN A 15 -9.62 5.23 16.70
N VAL A 16 -10.10 5.10 15.46
CA VAL A 16 -9.46 5.71 14.29
C VAL A 16 -9.54 7.23 14.34
N ALA A 17 -10.61 7.81 14.89
CA ALA A 17 -10.70 9.25 15.05
C ALA A 17 -9.60 9.80 15.98
N ASP A 18 -9.33 9.10 17.10
CA ASP A 18 -8.24 9.47 18.02
C ASP A 18 -6.88 9.27 17.36
N MET A 19 -6.71 8.19 16.59
CA MET A 19 -5.49 7.97 15.81
C MET A 19 -5.27 9.13 14.84
N VAL A 20 -6.25 9.49 14.01
CA VAL A 20 -6.16 10.60 13.06
C VAL A 20 -5.85 11.93 13.76
N ALA A 21 -6.54 12.23 14.86
CA ALA A 21 -6.24 13.43 15.66
C ALA A 21 -4.79 13.46 16.18
N SER A 22 -4.26 12.30 16.61
CA SER A 22 -2.85 12.19 17.02
C SER A 22 -1.86 12.39 15.87
N LEU A 23 -2.26 12.05 14.64
CA LEU A 23 -1.46 12.18 13.43
C LEU A 23 -1.39 13.62 12.92
N GLU A 24 -2.21 14.55 13.45
CA GLU A 24 -2.15 15.96 13.07
C GLU A 24 -0.75 16.58 13.19
N LYS A 25 0.06 16.06 14.09
CA LYS A 25 1.42 16.53 14.37
C LYS A 25 2.52 15.65 13.76
N ARG A 26 2.16 14.59 13.01
CA ARG A 26 3.10 13.59 12.49
C ARG A 26 3.00 13.50 10.97
N LYS A 27 4.12 13.21 10.30
CA LYS A 27 4.18 13.17 8.83
C LYS A 27 3.97 11.79 8.20
N LYS A 28 3.94 10.71 9.00
CA LYS A 28 3.91 9.32 8.52
C LYS A 28 2.82 8.52 9.22
N GLY A 29 1.58 9.00 9.07
CA GLY A 29 0.42 8.44 9.74
C GLY A 29 0.01 7.08 9.21
N PHE A 30 0.02 6.92 7.91
CA PHE A 30 -0.36 5.67 7.27
C PHE A 30 0.62 4.54 7.62
N GLU A 31 1.92 4.80 7.67
CA GLU A 31 2.94 3.83 8.08
C GLU A 31 2.76 3.38 9.53
N GLU A 32 2.37 4.28 10.44
CA GLU A 32 2.05 3.90 11.82
C GLU A 32 0.81 3.01 11.90
N VAL A 33 -0.19 3.25 11.05
CA VAL A 33 -1.37 2.41 10.95
C VAL A 33 -1.04 1.03 10.38
N ILE A 34 -0.18 0.95 9.35
CA ILE A 34 0.34 -0.34 8.86
C ILE A 34 0.97 -1.13 10.00
N TYR A 35 1.87 -0.49 10.77
CA TYR A 35 2.51 -1.11 11.92
C TYR A 35 1.48 -1.62 12.94
N THR A 36 0.51 -0.76 13.27
CA THR A 36 -0.53 -1.09 14.27
C THR A 36 -1.39 -2.27 13.82
N LEU A 37 -1.76 -2.33 12.54
CA LEU A 37 -2.56 -3.43 11.99
C LEU A 37 -1.80 -4.75 11.97
N LEU A 38 -0.51 -4.72 11.66
CA LEU A 38 0.33 -5.93 11.58
C LEU A 38 0.75 -6.45 12.96
N PHE A 39 1.08 -5.57 13.90
CA PHE A 39 1.67 -5.94 15.20
C PHE A 39 0.72 -5.75 16.39
N GLY A 40 -0.51 -5.28 16.17
CA GLY A 40 -1.54 -5.13 17.21
C GLY A 40 -1.28 -4.01 18.23
N ARG A 41 -0.30 -3.13 18.01
CA ARG A 41 0.08 -2.05 18.93
C ARG A 41 0.64 -0.83 18.21
N ILE A 42 0.45 0.34 18.79
CA ILE A 42 1.04 1.59 18.27
C ILE A 42 2.56 1.55 18.47
N PRO A 43 3.37 1.89 17.44
CA PRO A 43 4.82 1.92 17.56
C PRO A 43 5.31 3.07 18.45
N ASN A 44 6.38 2.84 19.19
CA ASN A 44 7.12 3.94 19.79
C ASN A 44 8.00 4.65 18.75
N ALA A 45 8.59 5.81 19.09
CA ALA A 45 9.36 6.62 18.14
C ALA A 45 10.50 5.84 17.44
N ARG A 46 11.21 4.99 18.18
CA ARG A 46 12.30 4.16 17.63
C ARG A 46 11.75 3.10 16.67
N GLN A 47 10.67 2.41 17.04
CA GLN A 47 10.02 1.41 16.21
C GLN A 47 9.45 2.03 14.93
N SER A 48 8.80 3.19 15.04
CA SER A 48 8.30 3.94 13.89
C SER A 48 9.44 4.31 12.93
N ALA A 49 10.54 4.84 13.42
CA ALA A 49 11.68 5.19 12.58
C ALA A 49 12.26 3.96 11.85
N MET A 50 12.53 2.87 12.58
CA MET A 50 13.07 1.63 11.98
C MET A 50 12.09 1.02 10.95
N PHE A 51 10.81 1.06 11.24
CA PHE A 51 9.79 0.52 10.33
C PHE A 51 9.65 1.35 9.06
N ASN A 52 9.69 2.67 9.19
CA ASN A 52 9.67 3.58 8.05
C ASN A 52 10.89 3.41 7.15
N ASP A 53 12.08 3.25 7.72
CA ASP A 53 13.30 2.97 6.97
C ASP A 53 13.17 1.65 6.20
N LEU A 54 12.67 0.61 6.85
CA LEU A 54 12.45 -0.71 6.23
C LEU A 54 11.47 -0.62 5.05
N LEU A 55 10.32 0.02 5.23
CA LEU A 55 9.34 0.19 4.16
C LEU A 55 9.89 1.01 3.00
N SER A 56 10.62 2.08 3.28
CA SER A 56 11.23 2.93 2.25
C SER A 56 12.25 2.16 1.41
N ASP A 57 13.07 1.31 2.03
CA ASP A 57 14.03 0.47 1.32
C ASP A 57 13.32 -0.58 0.43
N MET A 58 12.14 -1.06 0.84
CA MET A 58 11.33 -2.03 0.10
C MET A 58 10.51 -1.42 -1.06
N MET A 59 10.35 -0.09 -1.13
CA MET A 59 9.58 0.57 -2.19
C MET A 59 10.17 0.40 -3.58
N ASN A 60 11.48 0.22 -3.69
CA ASN A 60 12.15 0.16 -4.96
C ASN A 60 11.75 -1.08 -5.77
N LEU A 61 11.39 -0.86 -7.04
CA LEU A 61 11.11 -1.91 -8.00
C LEU A 61 12.36 -2.22 -8.84
N ASN A 62 12.53 -3.48 -9.18
CA ASN A 62 13.57 -3.91 -10.11
C ASN A 62 13.34 -3.29 -11.50
N ASN A 63 14.37 -2.73 -12.13
CA ASN A 63 14.27 -2.10 -13.45
C ASN A 63 13.76 -3.05 -14.54
N ARG A 64 14.07 -4.35 -14.47
CA ARG A 64 13.53 -5.35 -15.39
C ARG A 64 12.03 -5.51 -15.19
N PHE A 65 11.58 -5.55 -13.93
CA PHE A 65 10.15 -5.61 -13.61
C PHE A 65 9.41 -4.38 -14.14
N ILE A 66 9.93 -3.19 -13.92
CA ILE A 66 9.31 -1.96 -14.44
C ILE A 66 9.19 -2.04 -15.96
N ARG A 67 10.29 -2.33 -16.67
CA ARG A 67 10.32 -2.37 -18.13
C ARG A 67 9.43 -3.46 -18.72
N ASP A 68 9.56 -4.68 -18.21
CA ASP A 68 8.99 -5.87 -18.86
C ASP A 68 7.57 -6.19 -18.40
N VAL A 69 7.18 -5.75 -17.21
CA VAL A 69 5.86 -6.02 -16.63
C VAL A 69 4.98 -4.78 -16.63
N VAL A 70 5.43 -3.70 -15.99
CA VAL A 70 4.60 -2.51 -15.83
C VAL A 70 4.41 -1.77 -17.16
N MET A 71 5.52 -1.57 -17.89
CA MET A 71 5.51 -0.75 -19.11
C MET A 71 4.95 -1.48 -20.32
N LYS A 72 5.42 -2.70 -20.61
CA LYS A 72 5.00 -3.44 -21.82
C LYS A 72 3.54 -3.90 -21.80
N ALA A 73 2.96 -4.03 -20.62
CA ALA A 73 1.59 -4.53 -20.45
C ALA A 73 0.60 -3.44 -20.06
N SER A 74 0.79 -2.23 -20.58
CA SER A 74 -0.14 -1.11 -20.37
C SER A 74 -1.59 -1.48 -20.71
N ASN A 75 -2.52 -1.10 -19.84
CA ASN A 75 -3.95 -1.39 -19.99
C ASN A 75 -4.78 -0.20 -19.51
N GLU A 76 -5.93 0.01 -20.14
CA GLU A 76 -6.92 1.02 -19.69
C GLU A 76 -7.44 0.72 -18.28
N ASN A 77 -7.56 -0.56 -17.95
CA ASN A 77 -7.90 -1.00 -16.60
C ASN A 77 -6.63 -1.08 -15.74
N ILE A 78 -6.33 0.01 -15.02
CA ILE A 78 -5.17 0.13 -14.14
C ILE A 78 -5.20 -0.92 -13.03
N MET A 79 -6.39 -1.25 -12.50
CA MET A 79 -6.54 -2.29 -11.47
C MET A 79 -6.12 -3.67 -11.99
N ASN A 80 -6.51 -4.01 -13.23
CA ASN A 80 -6.05 -5.23 -13.89
C ASN A 80 -4.52 -5.22 -14.10
N ALA A 81 -3.94 -4.08 -14.50
CA ALA A 81 -2.49 -3.95 -14.62
C ALA A 81 -1.80 -4.19 -13.28
N MET A 82 -2.30 -3.61 -12.19
CA MET A 82 -1.79 -3.84 -10.83
C MET A 82 -1.88 -5.30 -10.40
N GLN A 83 -3.00 -5.98 -10.64
CA GLN A 83 -3.17 -7.40 -10.32
C GLN A 83 -2.14 -8.28 -11.04
N ARG A 84 -1.90 -8.03 -12.33
CA ARG A 84 -0.85 -8.73 -13.10
C ARG A 84 0.54 -8.46 -12.55
N CYS A 85 0.81 -7.22 -12.15
CA CYS A 85 2.07 -6.88 -11.49
C CYS A 85 2.26 -7.70 -10.21
N VAL A 86 1.24 -7.78 -9.36
CA VAL A 86 1.29 -8.57 -8.11
C VAL A 86 1.57 -10.04 -8.39
N LEU A 87 0.85 -10.67 -9.33
CA LEU A 87 1.08 -12.06 -9.70
C LEU A 87 2.49 -12.29 -10.25
N THR A 88 3.02 -11.32 -11.01
CA THR A 88 4.35 -11.45 -11.60
C THR A 88 5.47 -11.20 -10.59
N LEU A 89 5.22 -10.49 -9.47
CA LEU A 89 6.20 -10.32 -8.38
C LEU A 89 6.69 -11.67 -7.82
N TYR A 90 5.85 -12.72 -7.88
CA TYR A 90 6.24 -14.09 -7.55
C TYR A 90 7.55 -14.51 -8.25
N THR A 91 7.69 -14.21 -9.53
CA THR A 91 8.89 -14.57 -10.33
C THR A 91 10.16 -13.82 -9.89
N TYR A 92 10.00 -12.71 -9.17
CA TYR A 92 11.10 -11.86 -8.70
C TYR A 92 11.36 -12.03 -7.19
N ASP A 93 10.69 -12.97 -6.53
CA ASP A 93 10.94 -13.32 -5.14
C ASP A 93 11.91 -14.50 -5.07
N ASP A 94 12.94 -14.41 -4.22
CA ASP A 94 13.94 -15.47 -4.04
C ASP A 94 13.38 -16.71 -3.31
N ASN A 95 12.30 -16.55 -2.54
CA ASN A 95 11.66 -17.60 -1.75
C ASN A 95 10.14 -17.54 -1.82
N PRO A 96 9.51 -17.64 -3.02
CA PRO A 96 8.09 -17.40 -3.17
C PRO A 96 7.19 -18.40 -2.46
N ASP A 97 7.62 -19.67 -2.40
CA ASP A 97 6.84 -20.80 -1.85
C ASP A 97 7.12 -21.11 -0.38
N ASN A 98 7.97 -20.30 0.28
CA ASN A 98 8.24 -20.48 1.69
C ASN A 98 7.09 -19.89 2.53
N THR A 99 6.33 -20.77 3.19
CA THR A 99 5.14 -20.45 4.01
C THR A 99 5.46 -20.13 5.46
N SER A 100 6.74 -19.97 5.84
CA SER A 100 7.08 -19.56 7.21
C SER A 100 6.52 -18.16 7.52
N VAL A 101 6.17 -17.95 8.80
CA VAL A 101 5.61 -16.68 9.29
C VAL A 101 6.52 -15.49 8.96
N GLU A 102 7.83 -15.68 9.10
CA GLU A 102 8.82 -14.64 8.79
C GLU A 102 8.81 -14.30 7.31
N ASN A 103 8.73 -15.31 6.43
CA ASN A 103 8.69 -15.05 4.98
C ASN A 103 7.36 -14.44 4.55
N ALA A 104 6.24 -14.89 5.10
CA ALA A 104 4.93 -14.28 4.84
C ALA A 104 4.91 -12.81 5.26
N LEU A 105 5.46 -12.47 6.44
CA LEU A 105 5.60 -11.08 6.88
C LEU A 105 6.51 -10.27 5.93
N ARG A 106 7.65 -10.83 5.51
CA ARG A 106 8.55 -10.19 4.55
C ARG A 106 7.84 -9.88 3.23
N GLN A 107 7.13 -10.86 2.67
CA GLN A 107 6.38 -10.71 1.42
C GLN A 107 5.25 -9.69 1.57
N SER A 108 4.53 -9.70 2.68
CA SER A 108 3.49 -8.74 3.00
C SER A 108 4.03 -7.30 3.03
N LEU A 109 5.14 -7.08 3.73
CA LEU A 109 5.78 -5.76 3.81
C LEU A 109 6.29 -5.28 2.44
N GLN A 110 6.91 -6.18 1.66
CA GLN A 110 7.34 -5.86 0.30
C GLN A 110 6.17 -5.47 -0.60
N LEU A 111 5.06 -6.20 -0.52
CA LEU A 111 3.89 -5.91 -1.32
C LEU A 111 3.26 -4.57 -0.93
N ILE A 112 3.08 -4.32 0.37
CA ILE A 112 2.60 -3.04 0.90
C ILE A 112 3.46 -1.87 0.38
N ALA A 113 4.78 -2.00 0.49
CA ALA A 113 5.71 -0.96 0.08
C ALA A 113 5.72 -0.71 -1.44
N LYS A 114 5.62 -1.77 -2.25
CA LYS A 114 5.69 -1.68 -3.73
C LYS A 114 4.39 -1.23 -4.38
N MET A 115 3.24 -1.46 -3.76
CA MET A 115 1.94 -1.18 -4.38
C MET A 115 1.73 0.29 -4.80
N PRO A 116 2.08 1.30 -4.01
CA PRO A 116 1.97 2.70 -4.44
C PRO A 116 2.78 2.99 -5.70
N VAL A 117 4.00 2.43 -5.77
CA VAL A 117 4.89 2.60 -6.92
C VAL A 117 4.30 1.92 -8.16
N ILE A 118 3.81 0.68 -8.01
CA ILE A 118 3.15 -0.06 -9.09
C ILE A 118 1.91 0.70 -9.59
N ALA A 119 1.11 1.26 -8.69
CA ALA A 119 -0.09 2.02 -9.05
C ALA A 119 0.25 3.25 -9.89
N VAL A 120 1.20 4.07 -9.43
CA VAL A 120 1.63 5.29 -10.13
C VAL A 120 2.28 4.95 -11.47
N TYR A 121 3.17 3.96 -11.52
CA TYR A 121 3.82 3.58 -12.77
C TYR A 121 2.84 2.95 -13.78
N SER A 122 1.86 2.18 -13.32
CA SER A 122 0.79 1.65 -14.19
C SER A 122 -0.06 2.79 -14.77
N TYR A 123 -0.34 3.82 -14.00
CA TYR A 123 -1.05 5.02 -14.46
C TYR A 123 -0.24 5.80 -15.50
N HIS A 124 1.06 6.04 -15.26
CA HIS A 124 1.92 6.73 -16.23
C HIS A 124 2.14 5.90 -17.51
N SER A 125 2.24 4.58 -17.38
CA SER A 125 2.27 3.68 -18.53
C SER A 125 0.99 3.77 -19.36
N TYR A 126 -0.19 3.81 -18.72
CA TYR A 126 -1.46 4.02 -19.39
C TYR A 126 -1.50 5.37 -20.13
N ARG A 127 -1.13 6.47 -19.47
CA ARG A 127 -1.11 7.80 -20.11
C ARG A 127 -0.17 7.84 -21.30
N HIS A 128 1.02 7.28 -21.16
CA HIS A 128 2.00 7.25 -22.25
C HIS A 128 1.51 6.44 -23.46
N PHE A 129 1.10 5.19 -23.28
CA PHE A 129 0.78 4.29 -24.39
C PHE A 129 -0.63 4.46 -24.95
N ARG A 130 -1.54 5.11 -24.24
CA ARG A 130 -2.95 5.27 -24.65
C ARG A 130 -3.40 6.70 -24.83
N GLN A 131 -2.68 7.66 -24.29
CA GLN A 131 -3.02 9.08 -24.39
C GLN A 131 -1.89 9.92 -25.04
N ASP A 132 -0.85 9.26 -25.57
CA ASP A 132 0.33 9.88 -26.20
C ASP A 132 1.02 10.95 -25.34
N GLU A 133 0.97 10.79 -24.03
CA GLU A 133 1.66 11.69 -23.10
C GLU A 133 3.11 11.26 -22.83
N ASN A 134 3.89 12.17 -22.26
CA ASN A 134 5.26 11.87 -21.88
C ASN A 134 5.32 10.77 -20.80
N LEU A 135 6.25 9.83 -20.98
CA LEU A 135 6.48 8.82 -19.97
C LEU A 135 7.19 9.41 -18.75
N LEU A 136 6.53 9.34 -17.62
CA LEU A 136 7.06 9.84 -16.36
C LEU A 136 7.38 8.68 -15.42
N ILE A 137 8.67 8.48 -15.12
CA ILE A 137 9.15 7.50 -14.15
C ILE A 137 10.05 8.21 -13.15
N LYS A 138 9.59 8.30 -11.90
CA LYS A 138 10.34 8.87 -10.78
C LYS A 138 10.48 7.82 -9.69
N ASN A 139 11.69 7.57 -9.24
CA ASN A 139 11.92 6.67 -8.12
C ASN A 139 11.42 7.29 -6.81
N PRO A 140 10.86 6.49 -5.89
CA PRO A 140 10.47 6.97 -4.58
C PRO A 140 11.69 7.50 -3.82
N LYS A 141 11.47 8.49 -2.97
CA LYS A 141 12.49 9.09 -2.10
C LYS A 141 12.37 8.52 -0.69
N LYS A 142 13.49 8.17 -0.10
CA LYS A 142 13.55 7.55 1.23
C LYS A 142 13.04 8.47 2.35
N GLU A 143 13.28 9.77 2.20
CA GLU A 143 12.86 10.80 3.16
C GLU A 143 11.35 11.09 3.15
N TYR A 144 10.65 10.72 2.09
CA TYR A 144 9.21 10.97 1.93
C TYR A 144 8.37 9.87 2.58
N SER A 145 7.17 10.24 3.05
CA SER A 145 6.12 9.30 3.45
C SER A 145 5.50 8.62 2.23
N PHE A 146 4.62 7.64 2.45
CA PHE A 146 3.84 7.01 1.36
C PHE A 146 3.03 8.04 0.58
N SER A 147 2.29 8.90 1.28
CA SER A 147 1.47 9.95 0.66
C SER A 147 2.32 10.96 -0.13
N GLU A 148 3.44 11.40 0.44
CA GLU A 148 4.38 12.30 -0.22
C GLU A 148 5.01 11.65 -1.46
N ASN A 149 5.41 10.37 -1.38
CA ASN A 149 5.95 9.63 -2.51
C ASN A 149 4.93 9.45 -3.64
N ILE A 150 3.68 9.13 -3.31
CA ILE A 150 2.61 9.03 -4.32
C ILE A 150 2.46 10.36 -5.07
N LEU A 151 2.34 11.48 -4.35
CA LEU A 151 2.18 12.81 -4.97
C LEU A 151 3.41 13.22 -5.77
N TYR A 152 4.61 12.98 -5.23
CA TYR A 152 5.88 13.27 -5.90
C TYR A 152 6.03 12.51 -7.22
N MET A 153 5.73 11.22 -7.21
CA MET A 153 5.85 10.38 -8.40
C MET A 153 4.74 10.64 -9.41
N LEU A 154 3.53 10.98 -8.94
CA LEU A 154 2.36 11.19 -9.79
C LEU A 154 2.44 12.49 -10.61
N ARG A 155 3.02 13.55 -10.06
CA ARG A 155 3.06 14.88 -10.68
C ARG A 155 4.31 15.06 -11.51
N GLU A 156 4.18 15.70 -12.66
CA GLU A 156 5.28 15.95 -13.58
C GLU A 156 6.39 16.79 -12.94
N ASP A 157 6.03 17.86 -12.24
CA ASP A 157 6.96 18.73 -11.52
C ASP A 157 7.45 18.14 -10.18
N GLY A 158 6.77 17.10 -9.67
CA GLY A 158 7.07 16.50 -8.37
C GLY A 158 6.75 17.39 -7.17
N GLN A 159 6.00 18.48 -7.37
CA GLN A 159 5.66 19.40 -6.30
C GLN A 159 4.33 19.02 -5.64
N PHE A 160 4.25 19.18 -4.34
CA PHE A 160 3.03 19.01 -3.55
C PHE A 160 3.08 19.90 -2.31
N THR A 161 1.91 20.23 -1.79
CA THR A 161 1.80 20.97 -0.54
C THR A 161 1.72 20.01 0.64
N GLU A 162 2.09 20.49 1.81
CA GLU A 162 1.96 19.73 3.06
C GLU A 162 0.50 19.32 3.32
N LEU A 163 -0.45 20.19 2.98
CA LEU A 163 -1.88 19.91 3.12
C LEU A 163 -2.32 18.74 2.23
N GLU A 164 -1.90 18.72 0.96
CA GLU A 164 -2.23 17.64 0.03
C GLU A 164 -1.68 16.29 0.51
N ALA A 165 -0.42 16.27 0.96
CA ALA A 165 0.19 15.08 1.51
C ALA A 165 -0.57 14.57 2.74
N LYS A 166 -0.98 15.48 3.63
CA LYS A 166 -1.75 15.16 4.83
C LYS A 166 -3.15 14.63 4.50
N VAL A 167 -3.86 15.25 3.56
CA VAL A 167 -5.19 14.80 3.12
C VAL A 167 -5.10 13.39 2.54
N LEU A 168 -4.10 13.13 1.71
CA LEU A 168 -3.88 11.79 1.16
C LEU A 168 -3.51 10.77 2.24
N ASP A 169 -2.65 11.14 3.19
CA ASP A 169 -2.26 10.28 4.31
C ASP A 169 -3.49 9.86 5.14
N ILE A 170 -4.35 10.82 5.51
CA ILE A 170 -5.60 10.54 6.22
C ILE A 170 -6.54 9.66 5.38
N ALA A 171 -6.65 9.90 4.08
CA ALA A 171 -7.45 9.08 3.19
C ALA A 171 -6.95 7.62 3.16
N LEU A 172 -5.65 7.41 3.11
CA LEU A 172 -5.03 6.07 3.20
C LEU A 172 -5.32 5.42 4.55
N VAL A 173 -5.19 6.16 5.65
CA VAL A 173 -5.51 5.67 7.01
C VAL A 173 -6.96 5.21 7.11
N LEU A 174 -7.92 6.02 6.66
CA LEU A 174 -9.35 5.70 6.75
C LEU A 174 -9.73 4.46 5.93
N ASN A 175 -8.96 4.15 4.89
CA ASN A 175 -9.17 3.00 4.03
C ASN A 175 -8.26 1.80 4.37
N ALA A 176 -7.39 1.90 5.36
CA ALA A 176 -6.37 0.88 5.65
C ALA A 176 -6.96 -0.49 6.01
N ASP A 177 -8.11 -0.52 6.69
CA ASP A 177 -8.87 -1.75 7.01
C ASP A 177 -10.30 -1.66 6.45
N ALA A 178 -10.44 -1.30 5.17
CA ALA A 178 -11.76 -1.27 4.55
C ALA A 178 -12.37 -2.68 4.52
N PRO A 179 -13.56 -2.88 5.12
CA PRO A 179 -14.14 -4.21 5.22
C PRO A 179 -14.62 -4.73 3.87
N TRP A 180 -14.54 -6.03 3.74
CA TRP A 180 -15.35 -6.73 2.77
C TRP A 180 -16.83 -6.51 3.10
N SER A 181 -17.53 -5.78 2.23
CA SER A 181 -18.98 -5.63 2.38
C SER A 181 -19.67 -6.89 1.83
N PRO A 182 -20.47 -7.62 2.62
CA PRO A 182 -21.22 -8.77 2.10
C PRO A 182 -22.28 -8.38 1.06
N PHE A 183 -22.55 -7.07 0.89
CA PHE A 183 -23.48 -6.55 -0.10
C PHE A 183 -22.83 -6.11 -1.43
N SER A 184 -21.52 -6.21 -1.54
CA SER A 184 -20.85 -6.00 -2.82
C SER A 184 -20.91 -7.31 -3.61
N PRO A 185 -21.67 -7.39 -4.74
CA PRO A 185 -21.69 -8.59 -5.56
C PRO A 185 -20.24 -8.91 -5.96
N GLY A 186 -19.82 -10.14 -5.73
CA GLY A 186 -18.48 -10.71 -5.68
C GLY A 186 -17.39 -10.25 -6.66
N PHE A 187 -17.69 -9.36 -7.57
CA PHE A 187 -16.76 -8.92 -8.61
C PHE A 187 -16.03 -7.60 -8.28
N THR A 188 -16.66 -6.70 -7.54
CA THR A 188 -16.09 -5.39 -7.23
C THR A 188 -15.30 -5.37 -5.93
N SER A 189 -15.46 -6.39 -5.09
CA SER A 189 -14.86 -6.42 -3.75
C SER A 189 -13.34 -6.61 -3.75
N SER A 190 -12.79 -7.29 -4.75
CA SER A 190 -11.33 -7.47 -4.87
C SER A 190 -10.62 -6.24 -5.41
N MET A 191 -11.33 -5.39 -6.15
CA MET A 191 -10.73 -4.22 -6.81
C MET A 191 -10.64 -2.97 -5.94
N ASN A 192 -11.49 -2.85 -4.90
CA ASN A 192 -11.56 -1.68 -4.02
C ASN A 192 -10.93 -1.92 -2.65
N ARG A 193 -10.16 -2.98 -2.46
CA ARG A 193 -9.46 -3.20 -1.19
C ARG A 193 -8.23 -2.33 -1.12
N PRO A 194 -8.03 -1.59 -0.02
CA PRO A 194 -6.74 -0.99 0.24
C PRO A 194 -5.68 -2.09 0.28
N VAL A 195 -4.50 -1.73 -0.18
CA VAL A 195 -3.35 -2.64 -0.35
C VAL A 195 -3.10 -3.50 0.90
N ILE A 196 -3.22 -2.91 2.09
CA ILE A 196 -3.04 -3.61 3.37
C ILE A 196 -4.12 -4.67 3.58
N GLY A 197 -5.39 -4.39 3.25
CA GLY A 197 -6.48 -5.35 3.43
C GLY A 197 -6.35 -6.59 2.53
N VAL A 198 -5.71 -6.47 1.38
CA VAL A 198 -5.44 -7.63 0.49
C VAL A 198 -4.35 -8.52 1.08
N VAL A 199 -3.26 -7.91 1.56
CA VAL A 199 -2.11 -8.63 2.10
C VAL A 199 -2.43 -9.29 3.43
N THR A 200 -2.97 -8.54 4.40
CA THR A 200 -3.22 -9.08 5.75
C THR A 200 -4.26 -10.18 5.80
N LYS A 201 -5.29 -10.17 4.92
CA LYS A 201 -6.30 -11.24 4.93
C LYS A 201 -5.85 -12.54 4.28
N ALA A 202 -5.06 -12.48 3.22
CA ALA A 202 -4.51 -13.68 2.60
C ALA A 202 -3.54 -14.36 3.56
N ASP A 203 -2.69 -13.58 4.23
CA ASP A 203 -1.65 -14.11 5.11
C ASP A 203 -2.20 -14.56 6.47
N LEU A 204 -3.17 -13.84 7.06
CA LEU A 204 -3.81 -14.26 8.31
C LEU A 204 -4.69 -15.50 8.14
N ALA A 205 -5.36 -15.66 6.99
CA ALA A 205 -6.11 -16.89 6.71
C ALA A 205 -5.19 -18.11 6.56
N SER A 206 -3.98 -17.94 6.03
CA SER A 206 -2.97 -19.00 6.00
C SER A 206 -2.38 -19.30 7.39
N MET A 207 -2.29 -18.30 8.27
CA MET A 207 -1.83 -18.45 9.66
C MET A 207 -2.85 -19.16 10.56
N GLU A 208 -4.15 -18.93 10.35
CA GLU A 208 -5.21 -19.64 11.10
C GLU A 208 -5.32 -21.13 10.73
N GLN A 209 -4.79 -21.54 9.56
CA GLN A 209 -4.74 -22.96 9.15
C GLN A 209 -3.53 -23.72 9.71
N ILE A 210 -2.58 -23.03 10.35
CA ILE A 210 -1.35 -23.61 10.90
C ILE A 210 -1.44 -23.76 12.45
N SER A 211 -2.48 -23.24 13.06
CA SER A 211 -2.78 -23.43 14.50
C SER A 211 -3.76 -24.57 14.70
#